data_44d553899a78ad5c16128dab5665bcf4
#
_entry.id   44d553899a78ad5c16128dab5665bcf4
#
_cell.length_a   1.000
_cell.length_b   1.000
_cell.length_c   1.000
_cell.angle_alpha   90.00
_cell.angle_beta   90.00
_cell.angle_gamma   90.00
#
_symmetry.space_group_name_H-M   'P 1'
#
loop_
_entity.id
_entity.type
_entity.pdbx_description
1 polymer ?
#
loop_
_entity_poly.entity_id
_entity_poly.type
_entity_poly.pdbx_seq_one_letter_code
_entity_poly.pdbx_strand_id
1 'polypeptide(L)'
;MAGDYLGQIYRDCLSDYGAWEQKEHAREWILLAKNMGLHLSIDECMYCGELYTFVSNKDAHGGQGTVIAIIRGVKARTVLKWLRKLPEDARNAVIDISMDFSDSMKLTGRAAFPNARISIDRFHVMQDLMDHLMDVFAGVRKKVNIQLKHERAAFYKLVDQHAKRRKKYREKRKSQKKRRKGRKRGRKVAYRKQDYVPSTMKNGETKPDFLRRSFHTLRQNPDKWSDEQHERMALLFKEFPELKEAFDLKEEFRQLYWSKRDNALLKDKVLSQEQRNVIKEKVRLSLHVWYEHVKASSCKEIKTFMITVKEREEDLLGYYDTFVTNASAESLNSKIKAFRSELHGVSSLPFFFYRVCKIFG
;
A
#
# COMPACT_ATOMS: atom_id res chain seq x y z
N MET A 1 32.00 -3.32 18.08
CA MET A 1 33.05 -2.35 18.61
C MET A 1 34.01 -1.86 17.52
N ALA A 2 34.68 -2.71 16.74
CA ALA A 2 35.60 -2.24 15.68
C ALA A 2 34.91 -1.47 14.52
N GLY A 3 33.71 -1.89 14.12
CA GLY A 3 32.99 -1.24 13.03
C GLY A 3 32.50 0.18 13.34
N ASP A 4 32.06 0.43 14.57
CA ASP A 4 31.64 1.76 15.01
C ASP A 4 32.78 2.74 15.06
N TYR A 5 33.97 2.27 15.52
CA TYR A 5 35.18 3.06 15.58
C TYR A 5 35.67 3.47 14.16
N LEU A 6 35.70 2.53 13.24
CA LEU A 6 36.04 2.84 11.82
C LEU A 6 35.07 3.83 11.19
N GLY A 7 33.78 3.69 11.48
CA GLY A 7 32.74 4.63 11.06
C GLY A 7 32.95 6.05 11.61
N GLN A 8 33.39 6.16 12.85
CA GLN A 8 33.73 7.46 13.48
C GLN A 8 34.99 8.08 12.85
N ILE A 9 36.07 7.31 12.67
CA ILE A 9 37.29 7.79 11.99
C ILE A 9 36.97 8.26 10.60
N TYR A 10 36.19 7.50 9.83
CA TYR A 10 35.80 7.92 8.49
C TYR A 10 35.00 9.23 8.52
N ARG A 11 34.03 9.38 9.41
CA ARG A 11 33.24 10.60 9.54
C ARG A 11 34.06 11.81 9.94
N ASP A 12 34.92 11.65 10.94
CA ASP A 12 35.53 12.78 11.61
C ASP A 12 36.92 13.15 11.06
N CYS A 13 37.62 12.20 10.41
CA CYS A 13 39.00 12.37 9.96
C CYS A 13 39.19 12.16 8.44
N LEU A 14 38.46 11.24 7.80
CA LEU A 14 38.75 10.82 6.42
C LEU A 14 37.75 11.38 5.42
N SER A 15 36.58 11.85 5.85
CA SER A 15 35.58 12.47 4.98
C SER A 15 35.57 13.98 5.12
N ASP A 16 35.12 14.67 4.07
CA ASP A 16 34.91 16.13 4.09
C ASP A 16 33.63 16.54 4.85
N TYR A 17 33.06 15.65 5.67
CA TYR A 17 31.81 15.93 6.39
C TYR A 17 31.97 17.11 7.34
N GLY A 18 33.14 17.28 7.96
CA GLY A 18 33.44 18.40 8.85
C GLY A 18 33.31 19.77 8.16
N ALA A 19 33.72 19.85 6.90
CA ALA A 19 33.70 21.06 6.07
C ALA A 19 32.46 21.18 5.18
N TRP A 20 31.50 20.24 5.28
CA TRP A 20 30.31 20.27 4.45
C TRP A 20 29.38 21.45 4.83
N GLU A 21 29.15 22.35 3.88
CA GLU A 21 28.40 23.60 4.10
C GLU A 21 26.98 23.39 4.63
N GLN A 22 26.34 22.26 4.30
CA GLN A 22 24.97 21.97 4.70
C GLN A 22 24.87 21.16 6.02
N LYS A 23 25.99 20.87 6.68
CA LYS A 23 26.08 20.02 7.88
C LYS A 23 25.12 20.47 9.01
N GLU A 24 25.09 21.77 9.30
CA GLU A 24 24.34 22.34 10.43
C GLU A 24 22.83 22.16 10.29
N HIS A 25 22.32 22.16 9.07
CA HIS A 25 20.87 22.05 8.79
C HIS A 25 20.48 20.77 8.04
N ALA A 26 21.42 19.83 7.83
CA ALA A 26 21.19 18.62 7.05
C ALA A 26 20.07 17.74 7.59
N ARG A 27 19.74 17.83 8.88
CA ARG A 27 18.58 17.14 9.45
C ARG A 27 17.25 17.75 9.03
N GLU A 28 17.24 19.06 8.74
CA GLU A 28 16.01 19.78 8.42
C GLU A 28 15.83 19.92 6.90
N TRP A 29 16.89 20.26 6.18
CA TRP A 29 16.85 20.40 4.74
C TRP A 29 18.23 20.33 4.11
N ILE A 30 18.27 19.84 2.88
CA ILE A 30 19.42 19.83 1.99
C ILE A 30 18.93 20.27 0.62
N LEU A 31 19.69 21.15 -0.05
CA LEU A 31 19.39 21.60 -1.42
C LEU A 31 20.64 21.51 -2.28
N LEU A 32 20.52 20.87 -3.43
CA LEU A 32 21.57 20.70 -4.44
C LEU A 32 21.10 21.29 -5.77
N ALA A 33 21.04 22.63 -5.83
CA ALA A 33 20.50 23.37 -6.99
C ALA A 33 21.20 23.01 -8.31
N LYS A 34 22.47 22.61 -8.27
CA LYS A 34 23.25 22.17 -9.46
C LYS A 34 22.66 20.95 -10.16
N ASN A 35 21.84 20.16 -9.45
CA ASN A 35 21.24 18.92 -9.95
C ASN A 35 19.85 19.13 -10.55
N MET A 36 19.36 20.38 -10.58
CA MET A 36 18.09 20.69 -11.23
C MET A 36 18.10 20.23 -12.68
N GLY A 37 17.03 19.54 -13.08
CA GLY A 37 16.80 19.07 -14.45
C GLY A 37 15.41 19.49 -14.93
N LEU A 38 15.06 19.04 -16.12
CA LEU A 38 13.77 19.35 -16.74
C LEU A 38 12.66 18.39 -16.27
N HIS A 39 13.03 17.20 -15.84
CA HIS A 39 12.11 16.12 -15.45
C HIS A 39 12.38 15.71 -14.00
N LEU A 40 11.43 16.01 -13.11
CA LEU A 40 11.60 15.79 -11.68
C LEU A 40 10.66 14.73 -11.14
N SER A 41 10.97 14.23 -9.93
CA SER A 41 10.00 13.51 -9.12
C SER A 41 10.03 14.01 -7.67
N ILE A 42 8.89 13.93 -7.01
CA ILE A 42 8.71 14.20 -5.60
C ILE A 42 8.21 12.92 -4.95
N ASP A 43 8.89 12.47 -3.89
CA ASP A 43 8.55 11.24 -3.17
C ASP A 43 8.74 11.40 -1.66
N GLU A 44 8.13 10.54 -0.86
CA GLU A 44 8.22 10.55 0.59
C GLU A 44 8.99 9.33 1.10
N CYS A 45 9.94 9.56 1.99
CA CYS A 45 10.71 8.50 2.62
C CYS A 45 10.77 8.66 4.13
N MET A 46 10.73 7.55 4.85
CA MET A 46 10.86 7.54 6.30
C MET A 46 12.27 7.17 6.74
N TYR A 47 12.90 8.05 7.51
CA TYR A 47 14.21 7.82 8.13
C TYR A 47 14.16 8.11 9.64
N CYS A 48 14.61 7.15 10.44
CA CYS A 48 14.63 7.27 11.90
C CYS A 48 13.29 7.71 12.53
N GLY A 49 12.15 7.25 11.96
CA GLY A 49 10.81 7.61 12.44
C GLY A 49 10.30 8.99 12.01
N GLU A 50 11.06 9.71 11.18
CA GLU A 50 10.69 11.02 10.64
C GLU A 50 10.45 10.93 9.12
N LEU A 51 9.43 11.62 8.61
CA LEU A 51 9.13 11.70 7.18
C LEU A 51 9.95 12.80 6.51
N TYR A 52 10.48 12.47 5.35
CA TYR A 52 11.25 13.38 4.49
C TYR A 52 10.65 13.41 3.10
N THR A 53 10.58 14.60 2.51
CA THR A 53 10.28 14.79 1.10
C THR A 53 11.60 14.81 0.31
N PHE A 54 11.70 13.94 -0.69
CA PHE A 54 12.79 13.90 -1.65
C PHE A 54 12.34 14.52 -2.96
N VAL A 55 13.16 15.40 -3.51
CA VAL A 55 13.02 15.88 -4.88
C VAL A 55 14.21 15.38 -5.67
N SER A 56 13.93 14.69 -6.77
CA SER A 56 14.98 14.07 -7.58
C SER A 56 14.85 14.42 -9.06
N ASN A 57 16.01 14.48 -9.73
CA ASN A 57 16.14 14.61 -11.16
C ASN A 57 16.02 13.24 -11.82
N LYS A 58 15.01 13.04 -12.66
CA LYS A 58 14.77 11.76 -13.35
C LYS A 58 15.81 11.48 -14.43
N ASP A 59 16.37 12.53 -15.04
CA ASP A 59 17.34 12.41 -16.13
C ASP A 59 18.66 11.80 -15.66
N ALA A 60 18.97 11.88 -14.36
CA ALA A 60 20.16 11.25 -13.77
C ALA A 60 19.99 9.74 -13.44
N HIS A 61 18.80 9.15 -13.68
CA HIS A 61 18.51 7.71 -13.57
C HIS A 61 18.96 7.04 -12.27
N GLY A 62 18.88 7.75 -11.15
CA GLY A 62 19.29 7.23 -9.84
C GLY A 62 20.82 7.12 -9.67
N GLY A 63 21.60 7.84 -10.45
CA GLY A 63 23.04 8.03 -10.31
C GLY A 63 23.40 9.35 -9.65
N GLN A 64 24.65 9.80 -9.85
CA GLN A 64 25.11 11.10 -9.41
C GLN A 64 24.29 12.22 -10.10
N GLY A 65 23.97 13.28 -9.37
CA GLY A 65 23.10 14.36 -9.85
C GLY A 65 21.60 14.07 -9.71
N THR A 66 21.20 12.94 -9.12
CA THR A 66 19.78 12.60 -8.96
C THR A 66 19.14 13.38 -7.81
N VAL A 67 19.79 13.51 -6.65
CA VAL A 67 19.21 14.20 -5.48
C VAL A 67 19.27 15.70 -5.69
N ILE A 68 18.12 16.37 -5.64
CA ILE A 68 17.99 17.84 -5.69
C ILE A 68 17.70 18.39 -4.30
N ALA A 69 16.77 17.77 -3.57
CA ALA A 69 16.41 18.22 -2.24
C ALA A 69 16.04 17.05 -1.33
N ILE A 70 16.40 17.18 -0.05
CA ILE A 70 15.93 16.32 1.05
C ILE A 70 15.39 17.27 2.10
N ILE A 71 14.10 17.20 2.42
CA ILE A 71 13.43 18.15 3.30
C ILE A 71 12.64 17.39 4.36
N ARG A 72 12.86 17.70 5.63
CA ARG A 72 12.09 17.12 6.74
C ARG A 72 10.64 17.57 6.70
N GLY A 73 9.73 16.62 6.72
CA GLY A 73 8.28 16.81 6.65
C GLY A 73 7.71 16.67 5.25
N VAL A 74 6.38 16.55 5.20
CA VAL A 74 5.61 16.27 3.97
C VAL A 74 4.50 17.30 3.73
N LYS A 75 4.31 18.24 4.66
CA LYS A 75 3.30 19.29 4.51
C LYS A 75 3.79 20.32 3.49
N ALA A 76 2.95 20.66 2.52
CA ALA A 76 3.26 21.61 1.45
C ALA A 76 3.90 22.90 1.97
N ARG A 77 3.34 23.52 3.03
CA ARG A 77 3.89 24.75 3.64
C ARG A 77 5.35 24.58 4.09
N THR A 78 5.68 23.43 4.67
CA THR A 78 7.04 23.14 5.15
C THR A 78 8.00 22.94 3.99
N VAL A 79 7.59 22.14 3.01
CA VAL A 79 8.42 21.81 1.84
C VAL A 79 8.65 23.02 0.96
N LEU A 80 7.61 23.80 0.68
CA LEU A 80 7.69 25.04 -0.12
C LEU A 80 8.62 26.09 0.46
N LYS A 81 8.72 26.21 1.80
CA LYS A 81 9.66 27.11 2.46
C LYS A 81 11.09 26.93 1.96
N TRP A 82 11.48 25.67 1.72
CA TRP A 82 12.83 25.32 1.31
C TRP A 82 12.97 25.26 -0.22
N LEU A 83 12.01 24.68 -0.95
CA LEU A 83 12.08 24.60 -2.41
C LEU A 83 12.12 25.98 -3.07
N ARG A 84 11.50 27.00 -2.47
CA ARG A 84 11.59 28.39 -2.95
C ARG A 84 12.98 29.01 -2.87
N LYS A 85 13.93 28.40 -2.15
CA LYS A 85 15.34 28.80 -2.15
C LYS A 85 16.11 28.30 -3.37
N LEU A 86 15.58 27.36 -4.13
CA LEU A 86 16.13 26.96 -5.43
C LEU A 86 15.99 28.13 -6.42
N PRO A 87 16.94 28.31 -7.36
CA PRO A 87 16.86 29.39 -8.35
C PRO A 87 15.53 29.39 -9.10
N GLU A 88 14.96 30.55 -9.25
CA GLU A 88 13.63 30.70 -9.87
C GLU A 88 13.63 30.25 -11.32
N ASP A 89 14.66 30.63 -12.09
CA ASP A 89 14.81 30.23 -13.49
C ASP A 89 14.87 28.71 -13.64
N ALA A 90 15.61 28.02 -12.75
CA ALA A 90 15.69 26.58 -12.74
C ALA A 90 14.33 25.93 -12.39
N ARG A 91 13.57 26.51 -11.44
CA ARG A 91 12.21 26.04 -11.09
C ARG A 91 11.23 26.23 -12.24
N ASN A 92 11.32 27.36 -12.93
CA ASN A 92 10.45 27.71 -14.07
C ASN A 92 10.77 26.90 -15.33
N ALA A 93 12.00 26.38 -15.44
CA ALA A 93 12.43 25.55 -16.56
C ALA A 93 11.91 24.09 -16.47
N VAL A 94 11.40 23.65 -15.32
CA VAL A 94 10.89 22.28 -15.13
C VAL A 94 9.69 22.02 -16.04
N ILE A 95 9.76 20.93 -16.81
CA ILE A 95 8.73 20.55 -17.80
C ILE A 95 7.69 19.62 -17.17
N ASP A 96 8.13 18.62 -16.41
CA ASP A 96 7.25 17.68 -15.76
C ASP A 96 7.73 17.24 -14.37
N ILE A 97 6.76 16.89 -13.55
CA ILE A 97 6.99 16.34 -12.21
C ILE A 97 6.09 15.13 -12.02
N SER A 98 6.69 13.98 -11.71
CA SER A 98 5.94 12.83 -11.21
C SER A 98 5.91 12.83 -9.68
N MET A 99 4.78 12.42 -9.12
CA MET A 99 4.59 12.38 -7.67
C MET A 99 3.57 11.33 -7.26
N ASP A 100 3.51 11.06 -5.96
CA ASP A 100 2.50 10.19 -5.37
C ASP A 100 1.10 10.81 -5.44
N PHE A 101 0.11 9.96 -5.15
CA PHE A 101 -1.30 10.33 -5.12
C PHE A 101 -1.67 11.14 -3.86
N SER A 102 -0.91 12.23 -3.57
CA SER A 102 -1.02 13.08 -2.36
C SER A 102 -1.37 14.52 -2.71
N ASP A 103 -2.37 15.11 -2.00
CA ASP A 103 -2.75 16.53 -2.18
C ASP A 103 -1.64 17.49 -1.76
N SER A 104 -0.89 17.12 -0.71
CA SER A 104 0.24 17.93 -0.24
C SER A 104 1.34 18.02 -1.28
N MET A 105 1.64 16.90 -1.97
CA MET A 105 2.64 16.89 -3.04
C MET A 105 2.17 17.65 -4.27
N LYS A 106 0.89 17.49 -4.66
CA LYS A 106 0.29 18.24 -5.76
C LYS A 106 0.38 19.76 -5.52
N LEU A 107 0.01 20.21 -4.33
CA LEU A 107 0.13 21.61 -3.95
C LEU A 107 1.58 22.09 -3.97
N THR A 108 2.50 21.25 -3.47
CA THR A 108 3.94 21.52 -3.49
C THR A 108 4.47 21.63 -4.91
N GLY A 109 4.16 20.69 -5.78
CA GLY A 109 4.61 20.68 -7.17
C GLY A 109 4.14 21.92 -7.94
N ARG A 110 2.84 22.23 -7.87
CA ARG A 110 2.27 23.42 -8.54
C ARG A 110 2.85 24.74 -8.04
N ALA A 111 3.08 24.86 -6.73
CA ALA A 111 3.56 26.12 -6.14
C ALA A 111 5.09 26.30 -6.23
N ALA A 112 5.86 25.19 -6.30
CA ALA A 112 7.32 25.26 -6.45
C ALA A 112 7.74 25.36 -7.92
N PHE A 113 7.01 24.71 -8.85
CA PHE A 113 7.36 24.56 -10.26
C PHE A 113 6.16 24.92 -11.15
N PRO A 114 5.87 26.22 -11.33
CA PRO A 114 4.60 26.69 -11.88
C PRO A 114 4.36 26.28 -13.34
N ASN A 115 5.40 26.05 -14.11
CA ASN A 115 5.32 25.67 -15.53
C ASN A 115 5.31 24.15 -15.75
N ALA A 116 5.54 23.37 -14.68
CA ALA A 116 5.64 21.94 -14.78
C ALA A 116 4.27 21.25 -14.92
N ARG A 117 4.18 20.28 -15.82
CA ARG A 117 3.05 19.34 -15.88
C ARG A 117 3.16 18.35 -14.73
N ILE A 118 2.06 18.13 -14.01
CA ILE A 118 2.01 17.14 -12.94
C ILE A 118 1.50 15.83 -13.52
N SER A 119 2.19 14.74 -13.21
CA SER A 119 1.76 13.37 -13.47
C SER A 119 1.76 12.58 -12.17
N ILE A 120 0.69 11.82 -11.96
CA ILE A 120 0.60 10.92 -10.81
C ILE A 120 1.24 9.58 -11.17
N ASP A 121 2.02 9.03 -10.24
CA ASP A 121 2.61 7.72 -10.44
C ASP A 121 1.53 6.63 -10.46
N ARG A 122 1.48 5.89 -11.57
CA ARG A 122 0.52 4.80 -11.81
C ARG A 122 0.59 3.71 -10.75
N PHE A 123 1.78 3.45 -10.22
CA PHE A 123 1.96 2.44 -9.18
C PHE A 123 1.17 2.81 -7.91
N HIS A 124 1.29 4.05 -7.46
CA HIS A 124 0.58 4.55 -6.28
C HIS A 124 -0.94 4.58 -6.47
N VAL A 125 -1.43 4.91 -7.66
CA VAL A 125 -2.87 4.82 -7.99
C VAL A 125 -3.37 3.37 -7.88
N MET A 126 -2.61 2.42 -8.41
CA MET A 126 -2.97 0.99 -8.32
C MET A 126 -2.84 0.44 -6.90
N GLN A 127 -1.90 0.95 -6.12
CA GLN A 127 -1.76 0.60 -4.71
C GLN A 127 -2.94 1.10 -3.89
N ASP A 128 -3.34 2.35 -4.06
CA ASP A 128 -4.51 2.95 -3.39
C ASP A 128 -5.80 2.16 -3.71
N LEU A 129 -6.01 1.81 -4.98
CA LEU A 129 -7.12 0.94 -5.38
C LEU A 129 -7.05 -0.44 -4.71
N MET A 130 -5.85 -1.01 -4.59
CA MET A 130 -5.66 -2.29 -3.90
C MET A 130 -5.97 -2.16 -2.41
N ASP A 131 -5.61 -1.06 -1.77
CA ASP A 131 -5.89 -0.81 -0.35
C ASP A 131 -7.40 -0.70 -0.12
N HIS A 132 -8.16 -0.04 -0.99
CA HIS A 132 -9.62 -0.01 -0.95
C HIS A 132 -10.26 -1.41 -1.13
N LEU A 133 -9.71 -2.26 -2.03
CA LEU A 133 -10.14 -3.66 -2.11
C LEU A 133 -9.85 -4.42 -0.80
N MET A 134 -8.69 -4.16 -0.18
CA MET A 134 -8.34 -4.79 1.10
C MET A 134 -9.25 -4.31 2.25
N ASP A 135 -9.78 -3.12 2.20
CA ASP A 135 -10.79 -2.64 3.16
C ASP A 135 -12.10 -3.41 3.03
N VAL A 136 -12.56 -3.69 1.80
CA VAL A 136 -13.70 -4.60 1.57
C VAL A 136 -13.41 -5.98 2.15
N PHE A 137 -12.23 -6.53 1.89
CA PHE A 137 -11.81 -7.82 2.43
C PHE A 137 -11.79 -7.82 3.97
N ALA A 138 -11.29 -6.76 4.60
CA ALA A 138 -11.28 -6.61 6.05
C ALA A 138 -12.72 -6.54 6.61
N GLY A 139 -13.62 -5.86 5.90
CA GLY A 139 -15.05 -5.82 6.23
C GLY A 139 -15.69 -7.21 6.22
N VAL A 140 -15.44 -7.99 5.16
CA VAL A 140 -15.93 -9.39 5.06
C VAL A 140 -15.35 -10.26 6.16
N ARG A 141 -14.05 -10.19 6.42
CA ARG A 141 -13.38 -10.91 7.49
C ARG A 141 -13.97 -10.57 8.87
N LYS A 142 -14.26 -9.29 9.10
CA LYS A 142 -14.91 -8.83 10.35
C LYS A 142 -16.30 -9.43 10.51
N LYS A 143 -17.14 -9.43 9.45
CA LYS A 143 -18.47 -10.04 9.45
C LYS A 143 -18.40 -11.54 9.80
N VAL A 144 -17.50 -12.28 9.14
CA VAL A 144 -17.30 -13.72 9.39
C VAL A 144 -16.87 -14.00 10.83
N ASN A 145 -15.95 -13.22 11.37
CA ASN A 145 -15.48 -13.38 12.75
C ASN A 145 -16.59 -13.08 13.78
N ILE A 146 -17.42 -12.06 13.52
CA ILE A 146 -18.57 -11.74 14.38
C ILE A 146 -19.59 -12.90 14.36
N GLN A 147 -19.91 -13.41 13.16
CA GLN A 147 -20.81 -14.56 13.02
C GLN A 147 -20.28 -15.77 13.79
N LEU A 148 -19.00 -16.11 13.62
CA LEU A 148 -18.37 -17.23 14.35
C LEU A 148 -18.43 -17.04 15.86
N LYS A 149 -18.22 -15.82 16.36
CA LYS A 149 -18.35 -15.49 17.79
C LYS A 149 -19.78 -15.74 18.30
N HIS A 150 -20.78 -15.35 17.52
CA HIS A 150 -22.20 -15.60 17.87
C HIS A 150 -22.54 -17.09 17.86
N GLU A 151 -22.12 -17.83 16.83
CA GLU A 151 -22.33 -19.29 16.75
C GLU A 151 -21.68 -20.00 17.93
N ARG A 152 -20.45 -19.65 18.27
CA ARG A 152 -19.73 -20.20 19.44
C ARG A 152 -20.43 -19.89 20.74
N ALA A 153 -20.93 -18.67 20.94
CA ALA A 153 -21.69 -18.29 22.13
C ALA A 153 -23.00 -19.06 22.23
N ALA A 154 -23.73 -19.20 21.13
CA ALA A 154 -24.97 -19.97 21.07
C ALA A 154 -24.72 -21.45 21.39
N PHE A 155 -23.68 -22.05 20.86
CA PHE A 155 -23.29 -23.42 21.16
C PHE A 155 -23.05 -23.64 22.68
N TYR A 156 -22.22 -22.80 23.30
CA TYR A 156 -21.95 -22.94 24.73
C TYR A 156 -23.17 -22.67 25.60
N LYS A 157 -24.06 -21.76 25.17
CA LYS A 157 -25.35 -21.55 25.86
C LYS A 157 -26.19 -22.83 25.84
N LEU A 158 -26.25 -23.56 24.73
CA LEU A 158 -26.95 -24.86 24.64
C LEU A 158 -26.26 -25.91 25.50
N VAL A 159 -24.91 -26.00 25.47
CA VAL A 159 -24.16 -26.93 26.33
C VAL A 159 -24.48 -26.71 27.81
N ASP A 160 -24.51 -25.45 28.26
CA ASP A 160 -24.82 -25.10 29.63
C ASP A 160 -26.29 -25.43 30.00
N GLN A 161 -27.25 -25.21 29.10
CA GLN A 161 -28.63 -25.59 29.29
C GLN A 161 -28.78 -27.12 29.46
N HIS A 162 -28.07 -27.89 28.59
CA HIS A 162 -28.07 -29.35 28.71
C HIS A 162 -27.40 -29.82 30.01
N ALA A 163 -26.33 -29.16 30.45
CA ALA A 163 -25.68 -29.46 31.71
C ALA A 163 -26.62 -29.22 32.92
N LYS A 164 -27.34 -28.08 32.93
CA LYS A 164 -28.32 -27.75 33.95
C LYS A 164 -29.47 -28.77 33.96
N ARG A 165 -29.99 -29.17 32.78
CA ARG A 165 -31.07 -30.21 32.68
C ARG A 165 -30.59 -31.56 33.23
N ARG A 166 -29.33 -31.97 32.87
CA ARG A 166 -28.73 -33.22 33.40
C ARG A 166 -28.52 -33.17 34.91
N LYS A 167 -28.12 -32.03 35.48
CA LYS A 167 -27.97 -31.82 36.90
C LYS A 167 -29.32 -32.01 37.62
N LYS A 168 -30.37 -31.33 37.16
CA LYS A 168 -31.73 -31.50 37.68
C LYS A 168 -32.24 -32.96 37.63
N TYR A 169 -31.99 -33.62 36.48
CA TYR A 169 -32.40 -35.02 36.32
C TYR A 169 -31.63 -35.95 37.29
N ARG A 170 -30.33 -35.71 37.50
CA ARG A 170 -29.50 -36.46 38.46
C ARG A 170 -29.96 -36.25 39.90
N GLU A 171 -30.32 -35.06 40.27
CA GLU A 171 -30.86 -34.72 41.59
C GLU A 171 -32.22 -35.40 41.82
N LYS A 172 -33.12 -35.35 40.86
CA LYS A 172 -34.41 -36.04 40.89
C LYS A 172 -34.24 -37.57 41.01
N ARG A 173 -33.28 -38.16 40.28
CA ARG A 173 -32.96 -39.59 40.43
C ARG A 173 -32.33 -39.94 41.79
N LYS A 174 -31.54 -39.07 42.37
CA LYS A 174 -30.97 -39.28 43.72
C LYS A 174 -32.05 -39.29 44.77
N SER A 175 -33.03 -38.38 44.74
CA SER A 175 -34.15 -38.35 45.65
C SER A 175 -35.06 -39.58 45.55
N GLN A 176 -35.27 -40.08 44.32
CA GLN A 176 -36.04 -41.31 44.08
C GLN A 176 -35.32 -42.60 44.48
N LYS A 177 -33.92 -42.62 44.36
CA LYS A 177 -33.10 -43.78 44.74
C LYS A 177 -32.94 -44.00 46.27
N LYS A 178 -33.14 -42.98 47.08
CA LYS A 178 -33.24 -43.16 48.56
C LYS A 178 -34.34 -44.15 48.93
N ARG A 179 -35.29 -44.46 48.04
CA ARG A 179 -36.39 -45.42 48.24
C ARG A 179 -36.12 -46.83 47.71
N ARG A 180 -34.99 -47.11 46.98
CA ARG A 180 -34.71 -48.48 46.46
C ARG A 180 -33.25 -48.87 46.74
N LYS A 181 -33.02 -49.63 47.79
CA LYS A 181 -31.77 -50.37 48.06
C LYS A 181 -31.65 -51.55 47.09
N GLY A 182 -30.53 -51.72 46.39
CA GLY A 182 -30.16 -52.99 45.83
C GLY A 182 -29.76 -53.12 44.36
N ARG A 183 -29.31 -52.11 43.63
CA ARG A 183 -28.73 -52.31 42.28
C ARG A 183 -27.26 -51.82 42.18
N LYS A 184 -26.35 -52.70 41.72
CA LYS A 184 -24.92 -52.43 41.45
C LYS A 184 -24.80 -51.20 40.50
N ARG A 185 -23.98 -50.24 40.86
CA ARG A 185 -23.68 -49.07 40.03
C ARG A 185 -22.89 -49.45 38.83
N GLY A 186 -23.41 -49.27 37.62
CA GLY A 186 -22.63 -49.32 36.36
C GLY A 186 -21.53 -48.25 36.36
N ARG A 187 -20.47 -48.47 35.57
CA ARG A 187 -19.33 -47.59 35.44
C ARG A 187 -19.76 -46.15 35.08
N LYS A 188 -19.29 -45.19 35.83
CA LYS A 188 -19.54 -43.78 35.51
C LYS A 188 -18.79 -43.41 34.23
N VAL A 189 -19.53 -43.15 33.15
CA VAL A 189 -18.96 -42.58 31.95
C VAL A 189 -18.60 -41.12 32.27
N ALA A 190 -17.29 -40.79 32.15
CA ALA A 190 -16.84 -39.41 32.31
C ALA A 190 -17.43 -38.56 31.17
N TYR A 191 -18.08 -37.47 31.53
CA TYR A 191 -18.58 -36.51 30.55
C TYR A 191 -17.42 -35.70 30.00
N ARG A 192 -17.05 -35.88 28.72
CA ARG A 192 -16.16 -34.97 28.03
C ARG A 192 -16.96 -33.72 27.61
N LYS A 193 -16.49 -32.56 28.03
CA LYS A 193 -17.01 -31.28 27.56
C LYS A 193 -16.80 -31.23 26.05
N GLN A 194 -17.88 -31.07 25.28
CA GLN A 194 -17.76 -30.88 23.85
C GLN A 194 -17.22 -29.48 23.58
N ASP A 195 -16.15 -29.38 22.81
CA ASP A 195 -15.64 -28.12 22.34
C ASP A 195 -16.36 -27.71 21.05
N TYR A 196 -16.52 -26.42 20.87
CA TYR A 196 -17.10 -25.87 19.65
C TYR A 196 -16.14 -26.13 18.46
N VAL A 197 -16.66 -26.73 17.41
CA VAL A 197 -15.97 -26.91 16.15
C VAL A 197 -16.67 -26.07 15.09
N PRO A 198 -15.99 -25.09 14.45
CA PRO A 198 -16.58 -24.30 13.39
C PRO A 198 -17.02 -25.16 12.22
N SER A 199 -18.08 -24.74 11.54
CA SER A 199 -18.50 -25.39 10.29
C SER A 199 -17.43 -25.22 9.21
N THR A 200 -17.20 -26.29 8.46
CA THR A 200 -16.28 -26.27 7.31
C THR A 200 -17.05 -26.06 6.00
N MET A 201 -16.38 -25.39 5.06
CA MET A 201 -16.84 -25.23 3.68
C MET A 201 -16.65 -26.55 2.91
N LYS A 202 -17.09 -26.61 1.65
CA LYS A 202 -16.97 -27.81 0.80
C LYS A 202 -15.52 -28.28 0.58
N ASN A 203 -14.57 -27.36 0.65
CA ASN A 203 -13.13 -27.64 0.55
C ASN A 203 -12.48 -28.09 1.87
N GLY A 204 -13.26 -28.31 2.94
CA GLY A 204 -12.76 -28.74 4.24
C GLY A 204 -12.18 -27.64 5.13
N GLU A 205 -12.07 -26.41 4.65
CA GLU A 205 -11.56 -25.27 5.43
C GLU A 205 -12.68 -24.55 6.18
N THR A 206 -12.34 -23.91 7.32
CA THR A 206 -13.25 -22.96 7.96
C THR A 206 -13.26 -21.63 7.20
N LYS A 207 -14.36 -20.87 7.24
CA LYS A 207 -14.42 -19.54 6.57
C LYS A 207 -13.28 -18.60 6.97
N PRO A 208 -12.89 -18.46 8.26
CA PRO A 208 -11.74 -17.65 8.65
C PRO A 208 -10.40 -18.11 8.07
N ASP A 209 -10.16 -19.43 8.06
CA ASP A 209 -8.91 -19.98 7.50
C ASP A 209 -8.86 -19.82 5.98
N PHE A 210 -10.00 -20.01 5.32
CA PHE A 210 -10.13 -19.84 3.88
C PHE A 210 -9.83 -18.38 3.47
N LEU A 211 -10.41 -17.39 4.16
CA LEU A 211 -10.09 -15.97 3.94
C LEU A 211 -8.62 -15.69 4.19
N ARG A 212 -8.06 -16.17 5.31
CA ARG A 212 -6.64 -15.95 5.62
C ARG A 212 -5.70 -16.47 4.53
N ARG A 213 -5.94 -17.66 3.99
CA ARG A 213 -5.12 -18.27 2.92
C ARG A 213 -5.37 -17.64 1.56
N SER A 214 -6.53 -17.03 1.33
CA SER A 214 -6.87 -16.35 0.07
C SER A 214 -6.31 -14.92 -0.03
N PHE A 215 -5.85 -14.34 1.08
CA PHE A 215 -5.40 -12.95 1.17
C PHE A 215 -4.31 -12.58 0.16
N HIS A 216 -3.25 -13.40 0.07
CA HIS A 216 -2.13 -13.11 -0.84
C HIS A 216 -2.52 -13.28 -2.31
N THR A 217 -3.32 -14.29 -2.63
CA THR A 217 -3.80 -14.52 -4.00
C THR A 217 -4.69 -13.39 -4.49
N LEU A 218 -5.58 -12.87 -3.63
CA LEU A 218 -6.46 -11.73 -3.97
C LEU A 218 -5.66 -10.46 -4.34
N ARG A 219 -4.46 -10.28 -3.79
CA ARG A 219 -3.57 -9.16 -4.09
C ARG A 219 -2.72 -9.34 -5.36
N GLN A 220 -2.61 -10.57 -5.85
CA GLN A 220 -1.86 -10.84 -7.07
C GLN A 220 -2.66 -10.49 -8.32
N ASN A 221 -1.94 -10.28 -9.42
CA ASN A 221 -2.56 -10.14 -10.72
C ASN A 221 -3.14 -11.50 -11.16
N PRO A 222 -4.41 -11.57 -11.59
CA PRO A 222 -5.04 -12.80 -12.07
C PRO A 222 -4.25 -13.55 -13.15
N ASP A 223 -3.56 -12.81 -14.01
CA ASP A 223 -2.72 -13.38 -15.07
C ASP A 223 -1.55 -14.25 -14.54
N LYS A 224 -1.25 -14.15 -13.24
CA LYS A 224 -0.18 -14.90 -12.56
C LYS A 224 -0.70 -16.01 -11.65
N TRP A 225 -2.01 -16.21 -11.59
CA TRP A 225 -2.57 -17.26 -10.74
C TRP A 225 -2.31 -18.64 -11.32
N SER A 226 -1.98 -19.59 -10.44
CA SER A 226 -2.01 -21.00 -10.78
C SER A 226 -3.45 -21.52 -10.89
N ASP A 227 -3.64 -22.70 -11.48
CA ASP A 227 -4.98 -23.32 -11.59
C ASP A 227 -5.64 -23.48 -10.22
N GLU A 228 -4.88 -23.91 -9.20
CA GLU A 228 -5.36 -24.03 -7.82
C GLU A 228 -5.78 -22.68 -7.24
N GLN A 229 -5.06 -21.59 -7.59
CA GLN A 229 -5.41 -20.24 -7.16
C GLN A 229 -6.68 -19.74 -7.87
N HIS A 230 -6.87 -20.07 -9.16
CA HIS A 230 -8.10 -19.78 -9.89
C HIS A 230 -9.31 -20.47 -9.24
N GLU A 231 -9.21 -21.75 -8.92
CA GLU A 231 -10.28 -22.50 -8.25
C GLU A 231 -10.60 -21.91 -6.87
N ARG A 232 -9.57 -21.54 -6.10
CA ARG A 232 -9.71 -20.91 -4.79
C ARG A 232 -10.42 -19.57 -4.90
N MET A 233 -10.06 -18.73 -5.86
CA MET A 233 -10.69 -17.42 -6.06
C MET A 233 -12.13 -17.56 -6.58
N ALA A 234 -12.41 -18.52 -7.45
CA ALA A 234 -13.78 -18.82 -7.87
C ALA A 234 -14.68 -19.19 -6.69
N LEU A 235 -14.17 -20.01 -5.76
CA LEU A 235 -14.89 -20.33 -4.53
C LEU A 235 -15.04 -19.11 -3.61
N LEU A 236 -13.99 -18.27 -3.47
CA LEU A 236 -14.03 -17.04 -2.68
C LEU A 236 -15.14 -16.11 -3.16
N PHE A 237 -15.19 -15.88 -4.44
CA PHE A 237 -16.16 -14.96 -5.07
C PHE A 237 -17.60 -15.51 -5.03
N LYS A 238 -17.75 -16.83 -5.02
CA LYS A 238 -19.06 -17.48 -4.82
C LYS A 238 -19.56 -17.31 -3.39
N GLU A 239 -18.69 -17.44 -2.39
CA GLU A 239 -19.05 -17.33 -0.97
C GLU A 239 -19.20 -15.87 -0.51
N PHE A 240 -18.49 -14.94 -1.17
CA PHE A 240 -18.45 -13.52 -0.80
C PHE A 240 -18.67 -12.64 -2.04
N PRO A 241 -19.92 -12.48 -2.51
CA PRO A 241 -20.24 -11.71 -3.70
C PRO A 241 -19.79 -10.25 -3.66
N GLU A 242 -19.77 -9.63 -2.46
CA GLU A 242 -19.23 -8.28 -2.27
C GLU A 242 -17.74 -8.16 -2.60
N LEU A 243 -16.95 -9.22 -2.33
CA LEU A 243 -15.55 -9.26 -2.75
C LEU A 243 -15.40 -9.42 -4.26
N LYS A 244 -16.30 -10.20 -4.87
CA LYS A 244 -16.31 -10.34 -6.33
C LYS A 244 -16.57 -9.01 -7.00
N GLU A 245 -17.61 -8.29 -6.58
CA GLU A 245 -17.98 -6.98 -7.12
C GLU A 245 -16.81 -5.99 -7.04
N ALA A 246 -16.19 -5.87 -5.86
CA ALA A 246 -15.03 -5.00 -5.66
C ALA A 246 -13.81 -5.42 -6.50
N PHE A 247 -13.58 -6.72 -6.63
CA PHE A 247 -12.48 -7.26 -7.42
C PHE A 247 -12.68 -7.03 -8.92
N ASP A 248 -13.88 -7.24 -9.43
CA ASP A 248 -14.22 -7.01 -10.84
C ASP A 248 -14.02 -5.53 -11.22
N LEU A 249 -14.48 -4.60 -10.37
CA LEU A 249 -14.29 -3.16 -10.57
C LEU A 249 -12.80 -2.76 -10.51
N LYS A 250 -12.01 -3.37 -9.62
CA LYS A 250 -10.56 -3.16 -9.56
C LYS A 250 -9.87 -3.68 -10.82
N GLU A 251 -10.26 -4.85 -11.33
CA GLU A 251 -9.67 -5.42 -12.54
C GLU A 251 -10.06 -4.61 -13.78
N GLU A 252 -11.30 -4.12 -13.86
CA GLU A 252 -11.73 -3.23 -14.93
C GLU A 252 -10.88 -1.95 -14.95
N PHE A 253 -10.69 -1.28 -13.79
CA PHE A 253 -9.81 -0.12 -13.68
C PHE A 253 -8.37 -0.47 -14.06
N ARG A 254 -7.83 -1.60 -13.61
CA ARG A 254 -6.49 -2.05 -13.97
C ARG A 254 -6.32 -2.23 -15.48
N GLN A 255 -7.31 -2.82 -16.14
CA GLN A 255 -7.24 -3.06 -17.58
C GLN A 255 -7.30 -1.77 -18.40
N LEU A 256 -8.12 -0.80 -17.99
CA LEU A 256 -8.21 0.47 -18.69
C LEU A 256 -7.00 1.38 -18.44
N TYR A 257 -6.49 1.42 -17.20
CA TYR A 257 -5.42 2.34 -16.79
C TYR A 257 -4.02 1.75 -16.91
N TRP A 258 -3.88 0.41 -16.77
CA TRP A 258 -2.60 -0.30 -16.84
C TRP A 258 -2.61 -1.38 -17.95
N SER A 259 -3.04 -1.01 -19.15
CA SER A 259 -3.10 -1.95 -20.27
C SER A 259 -1.71 -2.43 -20.69
N LYS A 260 -1.55 -3.75 -20.84
CA LYS A 260 -0.31 -4.35 -21.40
C LYS A 260 -0.07 -3.88 -22.83
N ARG A 261 -1.13 -3.64 -23.61
CA ARG A 261 -1.08 -3.17 -24.98
C ARG A 261 -0.49 -1.78 -25.09
N ASP A 262 -0.89 -0.87 -24.18
CA ASP A 262 -0.36 0.48 -24.16
C ASP A 262 1.12 0.48 -23.74
N ASN A 263 1.49 -0.35 -22.77
CA ASN A 263 2.90 -0.53 -22.37
C ASN A 263 3.79 -1.09 -23.49
N ALA A 264 3.26 -1.97 -24.36
CA ALA A 264 4.01 -2.50 -25.51
C ALA A 264 4.18 -1.45 -26.61
N LEU A 265 3.13 -0.64 -26.89
CA LEU A 265 3.20 0.48 -27.84
C LEU A 265 4.18 1.58 -27.39
N LEU A 266 4.36 1.72 -26.06
CA LEU A 266 5.21 2.71 -25.42
C LEU A 266 6.71 2.36 -25.44
N LYS A 267 7.06 1.06 -25.48
CA LYS A 267 8.46 0.63 -25.45
C LYS A 267 9.22 0.86 -26.76
N ASP A 268 8.52 0.85 -27.89
CA ASP A 268 9.17 0.74 -29.20
C ASP A 268 8.95 1.92 -30.16
N LYS A 269 8.15 2.94 -29.80
CA LYS A 269 7.85 4.06 -30.73
C LYS A 269 7.78 5.41 -30.02
N VAL A 270 8.45 6.38 -30.62
CA VAL A 270 8.22 7.81 -30.34
C VAL A 270 6.83 8.17 -30.86
N LEU A 271 5.82 8.15 -29.99
CA LEU A 271 4.46 8.55 -30.35
C LEU A 271 4.40 10.06 -30.61
N SER A 272 3.70 10.45 -31.68
CA SER A 272 3.37 11.86 -31.92
C SER A 272 2.43 12.40 -30.84
N GLN A 273 2.37 13.73 -30.67
CA GLN A 273 1.46 14.35 -29.71
C GLN A 273 -0.02 14.02 -30.04
N GLU A 274 -0.36 13.92 -31.29
CA GLU A 274 -1.72 13.53 -31.74
C GLU A 274 -2.06 12.10 -31.30
N GLN A 275 -1.14 11.15 -31.46
CA GLN A 275 -1.33 9.77 -31.01
C GLN A 275 -1.48 9.69 -29.50
N ARG A 276 -0.72 10.46 -28.75
CA ARG A 276 -0.86 10.56 -27.27
C ARG A 276 -2.23 11.09 -26.86
N ASN A 277 -2.70 12.16 -27.54
CA ASN A 277 -4.00 12.73 -27.28
C ASN A 277 -5.13 11.72 -27.56
N VAL A 278 -5.06 10.95 -28.64
CA VAL A 278 -6.04 9.90 -28.94
C VAL A 278 -6.07 8.82 -27.87
N ILE A 279 -4.91 8.38 -27.37
CA ILE A 279 -4.84 7.40 -26.29
C ILE A 279 -5.43 7.99 -25.01
N LYS A 280 -5.08 9.23 -24.67
CA LYS A 280 -5.58 9.94 -23.49
C LYS A 280 -7.11 10.04 -23.48
N GLU A 281 -7.70 10.46 -24.61
CA GLU A 281 -9.16 10.56 -24.73
C GLU A 281 -9.86 9.19 -24.67
N LYS A 282 -9.27 8.16 -25.26
CA LYS A 282 -9.80 6.81 -25.14
C LYS A 282 -9.81 6.33 -23.67
N VAL A 283 -8.74 6.58 -22.93
CA VAL A 283 -8.67 6.23 -21.49
C VAL A 283 -9.70 7.05 -20.70
N ARG A 284 -9.86 8.34 -21.00
CA ARG A 284 -10.87 9.22 -20.39
C ARG A 284 -12.29 8.64 -20.57
N LEU A 285 -12.66 8.28 -21.80
CA LEU A 285 -13.95 7.68 -22.07
C LEU A 285 -14.14 6.36 -21.31
N SER A 286 -13.12 5.52 -21.26
CA SER A 286 -13.18 4.27 -20.50
C SER A 286 -13.32 4.51 -19.00
N LEU A 287 -12.64 5.56 -18.45
CA LEU A 287 -12.82 5.98 -17.05
C LEU A 287 -14.25 6.41 -16.76
N HIS A 288 -14.88 7.16 -17.66
CA HIS A 288 -16.26 7.58 -17.47
C HIS A 288 -17.23 6.39 -17.45
N VAL A 289 -17.02 5.38 -18.29
CA VAL A 289 -17.79 4.12 -18.25
C VAL A 289 -17.58 3.42 -16.91
N TRP A 290 -16.34 3.31 -16.46
CA TRP A 290 -16.02 2.71 -15.17
C TRP A 290 -16.67 3.48 -14.00
N TYR A 291 -16.75 4.82 -14.05
CA TYR A 291 -17.46 5.61 -13.03
C TYR A 291 -18.94 5.22 -12.94
N GLU A 292 -19.61 4.96 -14.05
CA GLU A 292 -21.00 4.53 -14.02
C GLU A 292 -21.15 3.12 -13.42
N HIS A 293 -20.24 2.19 -13.73
CA HIS A 293 -20.23 0.86 -13.11
C HIS A 293 -20.03 0.95 -11.59
N VAL A 294 -19.07 1.78 -11.14
CA VAL A 294 -18.83 1.99 -9.69
C VAL A 294 -20.03 2.65 -9.01
N LYS A 295 -20.68 3.64 -9.63
CA LYS A 295 -21.89 4.27 -9.07
C LYS A 295 -23.02 3.26 -8.90
N ALA A 296 -23.21 2.36 -9.87
CA ALA A 296 -24.23 1.31 -9.83
C ALA A 296 -23.93 0.21 -8.80
N SER A 297 -22.67 0.04 -8.41
CA SER A 297 -22.24 -0.98 -7.46
C SER A 297 -22.71 -0.70 -6.02
N SER A 298 -22.63 -1.72 -5.16
CA SER A 298 -22.86 -1.60 -3.72
C SER A 298 -21.60 -1.27 -2.93
N CYS A 299 -20.42 -1.28 -3.56
CA CYS A 299 -19.11 -1.18 -2.93
C CYS A 299 -18.75 0.27 -2.54
N LYS A 300 -18.85 0.59 -1.25
CA LYS A 300 -18.58 1.93 -0.73
C LYS A 300 -17.10 2.30 -0.81
N GLU A 301 -16.22 1.36 -0.58
CA GLU A 301 -14.78 1.54 -0.57
C GLU A 301 -14.27 1.93 -1.97
N ILE A 302 -14.72 1.23 -3.01
CA ILE A 302 -14.38 1.57 -4.40
C ILE A 302 -15.03 2.90 -4.84
N LYS A 303 -16.22 3.25 -4.32
CA LYS A 303 -16.81 4.57 -4.55
C LYS A 303 -15.95 5.70 -3.98
N THR A 304 -15.33 5.48 -2.81
CA THR A 304 -14.40 6.47 -2.23
C THR A 304 -13.19 6.66 -3.14
N PHE A 305 -12.58 5.58 -3.61
CA PHE A 305 -11.48 5.65 -4.58
C PHE A 305 -11.91 6.37 -5.87
N MET A 306 -13.09 6.06 -6.42
CA MET A 306 -13.62 6.70 -7.61
C MET A 306 -13.72 8.23 -7.45
N ILE A 307 -14.17 8.72 -6.29
CA ILE A 307 -14.26 10.16 -6.01
C ILE A 307 -12.86 10.79 -6.10
N THR A 308 -11.86 10.18 -5.46
CA THR A 308 -10.47 10.65 -5.50
C THR A 308 -9.92 10.66 -6.93
N VAL A 309 -10.17 9.60 -7.70
CA VAL A 309 -9.76 9.51 -9.12
C VAL A 309 -10.42 10.63 -9.94
N LYS A 310 -11.72 10.85 -9.75
CA LYS A 310 -12.47 11.88 -10.48
C LYS A 310 -11.97 13.29 -10.20
N GLU A 311 -11.65 13.60 -8.95
CA GLU A 311 -11.10 14.91 -8.54
C GLU A 311 -9.71 15.17 -9.14
N ARG A 312 -8.99 14.10 -9.51
CA ARG A 312 -7.61 14.15 -10.02
C ARG A 312 -7.48 13.58 -11.43
N GLU A 313 -8.57 13.50 -12.17
CA GLU A 313 -8.60 12.86 -13.49
C GLU A 313 -7.56 13.46 -14.46
N GLU A 314 -7.43 14.78 -14.50
CA GLU A 314 -6.44 15.43 -15.38
C GLU A 314 -4.99 15.10 -14.99
N ASP A 315 -4.68 15.06 -13.69
CA ASP A 315 -3.33 14.72 -13.23
C ASP A 315 -3.01 13.23 -13.50
N LEU A 316 -4.02 12.36 -13.38
CA LEU A 316 -3.93 10.94 -13.68
C LEU A 316 -3.75 10.70 -15.18
N LEU A 317 -4.46 11.44 -16.02
CA LEU A 317 -4.34 11.41 -17.46
C LEU A 317 -3.07 12.10 -17.96
N GLY A 318 -2.44 12.97 -17.15
CA GLY A 318 -1.16 13.61 -17.43
C GLY A 318 -0.02 12.61 -17.72
N TYR A 319 -0.12 11.38 -17.22
CA TYR A 319 0.80 10.31 -17.58
C TYR A 319 0.86 10.07 -19.10
N TYR A 320 -0.28 10.16 -19.79
CA TYR A 320 -0.35 9.91 -21.24
C TYR A 320 0.22 11.04 -22.09
N ASP A 321 0.51 12.18 -21.50
CA ASP A 321 1.19 13.28 -22.20
C ASP A 321 2.69 13.04 -22.35
N THR A 322 3.33 12.42 -21.36
CA THR A 322 4.79 12.22 -21.31
C THR A 322 5.20 10.76 -21.35
N PHE A 323 4.36 9.84 -20.89
CA PHE A 323 4.64 8.42 -20.62
C PHE A 323 5.82 8.19 -19.67
N VAL A 324 6.20 9.20 -18.91
CA VAL A 324 7.32 9.13 -17.96
C VAL A 324 6.83 8.49 -16.67
N THR A 325 7.48 7.41 -16.27
CA THR A 325 7.20 6.70 -15.01
C THR A 325 8.06 7.24 -13.88
N ASN A 326 7.71 6.89 -12.64
CA ASN A 326 8.51 7.20 -11.46
C ASN A 326 9.66 6.21 -11.21
N ALA A 327 9.99 5.37 -12.21
CA ALA A 327 11.01 4.33 -12.10
C ALA A 327 12.39 4.85 -11.66
N SER A 328 12.73 6.10 -12.01
CA SER A 328 13.98 6.74 -11.56
C SER A 328 13.98 7.01 -10.06
N ALA A 329 12.87 7.51 -9.51
CA ALA A 329 12.71 7.72 -8.06
C ALA A 329 12.66 6.39 -7.30
N GLU A 330 11.94 5.38 -7.82
CA GLU A 330 11.94 4.04 -7.23
C GLU A 330 13.34 3.41 -7.21
N SER A 331 14.11 3.59 -8.28
CA SER A 331 15.52 3.18 -8.37
C SER A 331 16.37 3.88 -7.31
N LEU A 332 16.23 5.20 -7.17
CA LEU A 332 16.93 5.97 -6.13
C LEU A 332 16.56 5.47 -4.74
N ASN A 333 15.26 5.32 -4.46
CA ASN A 333 14.78 4.83 -3.16
C ASN A 333 15.30 3.43 -2.83
N SER A 334 15.35 2.54 -3.82
CA SER A 334 15.89 1.19 -3.67
C SER A 334 17.39 1.22 -3.37
N LYS A 335 18.15 2.06 -4.07
CA LYS A 335 19.58 2.24 -3.84
C LYS A 335 19.88 2.83 -2.46
N ILE A 336 19.11 3.84 -2.02
CA ILE A 336 19.26 4.43 -0.69
C ILE A 336 18.89 3.40 0.41
N LYS A 337 17.85 2.59 0.19
CA LYS A 337 17.49 1.50 1.11
C LYS A 337 18.60 0.43 1.20
N ALA A 338 19.16 0.01 0.07
CA ALA A 338 20.29 -0.92 0.01
C ALA A 338 21.50 -0.34 0.76
N PHE A 339 21.87 0.90 0.47
CA PHE A 339 22.96 1.61 1.14
C PHE A 339 22.74 1.70 2.67
N ARG A 340 21.52 2.00 3.11
CA ARG A 340 21.16 1.99 4.54
C ARG A 340 21.31 0.60 5.17
N SER A 341 20.95 -0.45 4.44
CA SER A 341 21.07 -1.84 4.90
C SER A 341 22.53 -2.25 5.08
N GLU A 342 23.41 -1.87 4.15
CA GLU A 342 24.86 -2.10 4.23
C GLU A 342 25.51 -1.41 5.43
N LEU A 343 24.94 -0.28 5.87
CA LEU A 343 25.40 0.44 7.05
C LEU A 343 24.94 -0.17 8.38
N HIS A 344 24.16 -1.27 8.34
CA HIS A 344 23.55 -1.87 9.53
C HIS A 344 22.78 -0.90 10.43
N GLY A 345 22.28 0.19 9.84
CA GLY A 345 21.52 1.24 10.51
C GLY A 345 22.12 2.64 10.32
N VAL A 346 21.45 3.64 10.86
CA VAL A 346 21.84 5.06 10.77
C VAL A 346 22.07 5.59 12.19
N SER A 347 23.33 5.73 12.58
CA SER A 347 23.70 6.32 13.87
C SER A 347 23.62 7.86 13.87
N SER A 348 23.91 8.49 12.74
CA SER A 348 23.81 9.93 12.52
C SER A 348 23.12 10.23 11.21
N LEU A 349 21.92 10.80 11.29
CA LEU A 349 21.12 11.12 10.10
C LEU A 349 21.77 12.22 9.23
N PRO A 350 22.35 13.30 9.76
CA PRO A 350 23.09 14.27 8.94
C PRO A 350 24.25 13.66 8.17
N PHE A 351 25.02 12.78 8.82
CA PHE A 351 26.12 12.08 8.17
C PHE A 351 25.66 11.08 7.09
N PHE A 352 24.55 10.38 7.36
CA PHE A 352 23.91 9.53 6.35
C PHE A 352 23.49 10.33 5.14
N PHE A 353 22.82 11.47 5.31
CA PHE A 353 22.43 12.34 4.20
C PHE A 353 23.63 12.95 3.45
N TYR A 354 24.70 13.30 4.18
CA TYR A 354 25.94 13.70 3.53
C TYR A 354 26.44 12.62 2.55
N ARG A 355 26.47 11.36 2.98
CA ARG A 355 26.89 10.24 2.14
C ARG A 355 25.94 10.01 0.97
N VAL A 356 24.62 10.11 1.19
CA VAL A 356 23.61 10.08 0.12
C VAL A 356 23.89 11.18 -0.93
N CYS A 357 24.20 12.40 -0.48
CA CYS A 357 24.54 13.51 -1.36
C CYS A 357 25.88 13.32 -2.09
N LYS A 358 26.85 12.62 -1.48
CA LYS A 358 28.13 12.29 -2.17
C LYS A 358 27.95 11.25 -3.27
N ILE A 359 27.03 10.31 -3.09
CA ILE A 359 26.78 9.21 -4.04
C ILE A 359 25.80 9.63 -5.15
N PHE A 360 24.74 10.34 -4.78
CA PHE A 360 23.60 10.64 -5.66
C PHE A 360 23.36 12.13 -5.90
N GLY A 361 24.16 13.00 -5.25
CA GLY A 361 24.07 14.47 -5.35
C GLY A 361 25.02 15.14 -6.33
#